data_c534497078b791e1ea2e412169954543
#
_entry.id   c534497078b791e1ea2e412169954543
#
_cell.length_a   1.000
_cell.length_b   1.000
_cell.length_c   1.000
_cell.angle_alpha   90.00
_cell.angle_beta   90.00
_cell.angle_gamma   90.00
#
_symmetry.space_group_name_H-M   'P 1'
#
loop_
_entity.id
_entity.type
_entity.pdbx_description
1 polymer ?
#
loop_
_entity_poly.entity_id
_entity_poly.type
_entity_poly.pdbx_seq_one_letter_code
_entity_poly.pdbx_strand_id
1 'polypeptide(L)'
;MTRKIKVGNVYIGGGAPISVQSMCNTKTADVENTIKQIISLQNAGCNIVRFAVNSATDAAAIKEIKNATDIPLVADIQYDYKLAVASAENGIDKVRINPGNIGDERKVRYLADVLKERNIPIRIGVNTGSLEKDLKNLNPADALVESAKRHIKILENAGFFDIIVSLKSSDVRTSVAAARKFSKEFDYPMHLGVTEAGTFERGIIKNTAGLSPLLLDGIGDTIRISLTADPVEEVIAGRMLLKSLGLNDDSEVIACPTCARTEIPLFELATKVEKMLAGTKGLKVAVMGCVVNGVGEGEKADFGIAGGKEKSVIFEKGKITKTIDNSLIFDEINALIAKYKAQNEKI
;
A
#
# COMPACT_ATOMS: atom_id res chain seq x y z
N MET A 1 1.75 -0.05 20.68
CA MET A 1 2.43 -0.72 19.54
C MET A 1 1.63 -1.97 19.23
N THR A 2 1.29 -2.25 17.98
CA THR A 2 0.54 -3.44 17.59
C THR A 2 1.39 -4.72 17.68
N ARG A 3 0.75 -5.88 17.71
CA ARG A 3 1.43 -7.19 17.65
C ARG A 3 2.18 -7.33 16.33
N LYS A 4 3.29 -8.06 16.35
CA LYS A 4 4.09 -8.34 15.16
C LYS A 4 3.68 -9.68 14.55
N ILE A 5 3.12 -9.68 13.33
CA ILE A 5 2.61 -10.87 12.65
C ILE A 5 3.41 -11.11 11.38
N LYS A 6 3.83 -12.36 11.17
CA LYS A 6 4.59 -12.78 9.99
C LYS A 6 3.64 -13.21 8.87
N VAL A 7 3.87 -12.73 7.64
CA VAL A 7 3.14 -13.12 6.42
C VAL A 7 4.19 -13.45 5.36
N GLY A 8 4.45 -14.73 5.13
CA GLY A 8 5.57 -15.14 4.29
C GLY A 8 6.91 -14.60 4.81
N ASN A 9 7.59 -13.77 4.02
CA ASN A 9 8.83 -13.09 4.39
C ASN A 9 8.62 -11.64 4.90
N VAL A 10 7.38 -11.15 5.01
CA VAL A 10 7.03 -9.80 5.46
C VAL A 10 6.45 -9.83 6.87
N TYR A 11 6.84 -8.87 7.71
CA TYR A 11 6.22 -8.62 9.02
C TYR A 11 5.22 -7.46 8.93
N ILE A 12 4.08 -7.62 9.60
CA ILE A 12 3.03 -6.62 9.74
C ILE A 12 2.87 -6.29 11.22
N GLY A 13 2.85 -5.01 11.57
CA GLY A 13 2.77 -4.57 12.97
C GLY A 13 4.10 -4.65 13.72
N GLY A 14 4.07 -4.37 15.03
CA GLY A 14 5.25 -4.41 15.88
C GLY A 14 6.35 -3.43 15.49
N GLY A 15 6.01 -2.30 14.87
CA GLY A 15 6.97 -1.32 14.38
C GLY A 15 7.67 -1.68 13.05
N ALA A 16 7.22 -2.74 12.36
CA ALA A 16 7.69 -3.04 11.01
C ALA A 16 7.26 -1.95 10.01
N PRO A 17 7.99 -1.73 8.91
CA PRO A 17 7.60 -0.81 7.87
C PRO A 17 6.18 -1.10 7.35
N ILE A 18 5.40 -0.04 7.07
CA ILE A 18 4.04 -0.18 6.56
C ILE A 18 4.08 -0.81 5.17
N SER A 19 3.45 -1.97 5.02
CA SER A 19 3.44 -2.71 3.76
C SER A 19 2.32 -2.23 2.83
N VAL A 20 2.63 -2.13 1.53
CA VAL A 20 1.66 -1.90 0.47
C VAL A 20 1.19 -3.25 -0.07
N GLN A 21 -0.12 -3.49 0.00
CA GLN A 21 -0.76 -4.65 -0.59
C GLN A 21 -1.61 -4.23 -1.78
N SER A 22 -1.60 -5.01 -2.88
CA SER A 22 -2.58 -4.89 -3.95
C SER A 22 -3.32 -6.22 -4.18
N MET A 23 -4.20 -6.24 -5.16
CA MET A 23 -5.02 -7.41 -5.47
C MET A 23 -5.08 -7.65 -6.97
N CYS A 24 -4.84 -8.88 -7.40
CA CYS A 24 -5.02 -9.28 -8.78
C CYS A 24 -6.48 -9.12 -9.23
N ASN A 25 -6.66 -8.71 -10.47
CA ASN A 25 -7.95 -8.69 -11.16
C ASN A 25 -8.08 -9.83 -12.20
N THR A 26 -7.06 -10.68 -12.35
CA THR A 26 -7.10 -11.91 -13.11
C THR A 26 -7.94 -12.97 -12.39
N LYS A 27 -8.47 -13.93 -13.14
CA LYS A 27 -9.04 -15.15 -12.54
C LYS A 27 -7.90 -16.01 -12.00
N THR A 28 -7.95 -16.38 -10.73
CA THR A 28 -6.85 -17.11 -10.06
C THR A 28 -6.52 -18.45 -10.73
N ALA A 29 -7.54 -19.14 -11.27
CA ALA A 29 -7.35 -20.37 -12.05
C ALA A 29 -6.60 -20.14 -13.38
N ASP A 30 -6.51 -18.91 -13.87
CA ASP A 30 -5.63 -18.52 -14.98
C ASP A 30 -4.23 -18.23 -14.44
N VAL A 31 -3.50 -19.30 -14.19
CA VAL A 31 -2.21 -19.28 -13.47
C VAL A 31 -1.20 -18.41 -14.19
N GLU A 32 -1.06 -18.54 -15.51
CA GLU A 32 -0.07 -17.80 -16.30
C GLU A 32 -0.27 -16.29 -16.20
N ASN A 33 -1.50 -15.82 -16.44
CA ASN A 33 -1.81 -14.39 -16.37
C ASN A 33 -1.76 -13.86 -14.93
N THR A 34 -2.13 -14.68 -13.94
CA THR A 34 -2.02 -14.31 -12.53
C THR A 34 -0.56 -14.14 -12.10
N ILE A 35 0.34 -15.05 -12.50
CA ILE A 35 1.79 -14.92 -12.24
C ILE A 35 2.35 -13.65 -12.90
N LYS A 36 2.03 -13.40 -14.18
CA LYS A 36 2.47 -12.16 -14.86
C LYS A 36 2.04 -10.91 -14.11
N GLN A 37 0.80 -10.86 -13.65
CA GLN A 37 0.28 -9.73 -12.90
C GLN A 37 0.96 -9.59 -11.53
N ILE A 38 1.20 -10.68 -10.80
CA ILE A 38 1.93 -10.68 -9.53
C ILE A 38 3.34 -10.12 -9.71
N ILE A 39 4.07 -10.54 -10.77
CA ILE A 39 5.40 -10.02 -11.08
C ILE A 39 5.35 -8.52 -11.40
N SER A 40 4.34 -8.06 -12.15
CA SER A 40 4.16 -6.63 -12.43
C SER A 40 3.91 -5.82 -11.14
N LEU A 41 3.09 -6.33 -10.23
CA LEU A 41 2.84 -5.72 -8.92
C LEU A 41 4.12 -5.69 -8.06
N GLN A 42 4.88 -6.78 -8.04
CA GLN A 42 6.15 -6.86 -7.32
C GLN A 42 7.17 -5.85 -7.85
N ASN A 43 7.30 -5.73 -9.16
CA ASN A 43 8.18 -4.77 -9.81
C ASN A 43 7.78 -3.30 -9.53
N ALA A 44 6.49 -3.03 -9.31
CA ALA A 44 5.99 -1.73 -8.87
C ALA A 44 6.26 -1.45 -7.38
N GLY A 45 6.79 -2.43 -6.62
CA GLY A 45 7.12 -2.31 -5.21
C GLY A 45 6.00 -2.74 -4.26
N CYS A 46 5.07 -3.59 -4.72
CA CYS A 46 4.11 -4.27 -3.86
C CYS A 46 4.83 -5.18 -2.86
N ASN A 47 4.37 -5.22 -1.62
CA ASN A 47 4.96 -6.08 -0.59
C ASN A 47 4.17 -7.37 -0.39
N ILE A 48 2.87 -7.37 -0.68
CA ILE A 48 1.96 -8.49 -0.45
C ILE A 48 0.90 -8.47 -1.56
N VAL A 49 0.65 -9.59 -2.23
CA VAL A 49 -0.38 -9.68 -3.27
C VAL A 49 -1.54 -10.54 -2.79
N ARG A 50 -2.77 -10.07 -3.05
CA ARG A 50 -4.01 -10.79 -2.79
C ARG A 50 -4.67 -11.21 -4.10
N PHE A 51 -5.35 -12.34 -4.11
CA PHE A 51 -6.23 -12.78 -5.20
C PHE A 51 -7.49 -13.45 -4.64
N ALA A 52 -8.55 -13.48 -5.42
CA ALA A 52 -9.81 -14.10 -5.03
C ALA A 52 -9.71 -15.63 -5.19
N VAL A 53 -10.25 -16.37 -4.22
CA VAL A 53 -10.39 -17.84 -4.31
C VAL A 53 -11.87 -18.19 -4.19
N ASN A 54 -12.50 -18.46 -5.31
CA ASN A 54 -13.95 -18.67 -5.43
C ASN A 54 -14.31 -20.14 -5.74
N SER A 55 -13.31 -20.96 -6.07
CA SER A 55 -13.49 -22.35 -6.48
C SER A 55 -12.34 -23.24 -6.01
N ALA A 56 -12.55 -24.56 -6.04
CA ALA A 56 -11.50 -25.53 -5.78
C ALA A 56 -10.35 -25.43 -6.80
N THR A 57 -10.65 -25.07 -8.04
CA THR A 57 -9.64 -24.82 -9.08
C THR A 57 -8.75 -23.63 -8.73
N ASP A 58 -9.33 -22.52 -8.22
CA ASP A 58 -8.54 -21.38 -7.75
C ASP A 58 -7.63 -21.78 -6.57
N ALA A 59 -8.16 -22.57 -5.63
CA ALA A 59 -7.37 -23.03 -4.49
C ALA A 59 -6.21 -23.96 -4.93
N ALA A 60 -6.42 -24.84 -5.91
CA ALA A 60 -5.39 -25.71 -6.46
C ALA A 60 -4.29 -24.93 -7.21
N ALA A 61 -4.66 -23.85 -7.91
CA ALA A 61 -3.73 -22.98 -8.63
C ALA A 61 -2.68 -22.30 -7.71
N ILE A 62 -3.00 -22.13 -6.43
CA ILE A 62 -2.11 -21.49 -5.44
C ILE A 62 -0.73 -22.12 -5.42
N LYS A 63 -0.65 -23.44 -5.47
CA LYS A 63 0.61 -24.18 -5.40
C LYS A 63 1.57 -23.80 -6.53
N GLU A 64 1.06 -23.70 -7.75
CA GLU A 64 1.85 -23.32 -8.92
C GLU A 64 2.23 -21.85 -8.88
N ILE A 65 1.29 -20.96 -8.53
CA ILE A 65 1.55 -19.52 -8.38
C ILE A 65 2.61 -19.28 -7.31
N LYS A 66 2.54 -19.97 -6.16
CA LYS A 66 3.49 -19.86 -5.06
C LYS A 66 4.90 -20.31 -5.44
N ASN A 67 5.01 -21.35 -6.27
CA ASN A 67 6.30 -21.84 -6.75
C ASN A 67 6.97 -20.89 -7.76
N ALA A 68 6.19 -20.03 -8.42
CA ALA A 68 6.66 -19.09 -9.43
C ALA A 68 6.94 -17.67 -8.89
N THR A 69 6.63 -17.40 -7.62
CA THR A 69 6.73 -16.04 -7.04
C THR A 69 7.24 -16.09 -5.60
N ASP A 70 8.08 -15.11 -5.21
CA ASP A 70 8.64 -15.00 -3.85
C ASP A 70 7.86 -14.03 -2.96
N ILE A 71 6.91 -13.26 -3.53
CA ILE A 71 6.11 -12.30 -2.79
C ILE A 71 5.05 -13.02 -1.95
N PRO A 72 4.79 -12.57 -0.70
CA PRO A 72 3.72 -13.14 0.11
C PRO A 72 2.35 -13.03 -0.55
N LEU A 73 1.61 -14.14 -0.52
CA LEU A 73 0.31 -14.29 -1.16
C LEU A 73 -0.83 -14.39 -0.16
N VAL A 74 -1.98 -13.80 -0.50
CA VAL A 74 -3.18 -13.79 0.34
C VAL A 74 -4.37 -14.35 -0.43
N ALA A 75 -4.98 -15.42 0.07
CA ALA A 75 -6.24 -15.93 -0.42
C ALA A 75 -7.42 -15.13 0.16
N ASP A 76 -8.23 -14.56 -0.71
CA ASP A 76 -9.46 -13.86 -0.35
C ASP A 76 -10.66 -14.78 -0.43
N ILE A 77 -11.17 -15.21 0.71
CA ILE A 77 -12.29 -16.17 0.83
C ILE A 77 -13.55 -15.42 1.25
N GLN A 78 -14.60 -15.49 0.44
CA GLN A 78 -15.84 -14.77 0.70
C GLN A 78 -16.86 -15.60 1.50
N TYR A 79 -17.08 -16.87 1.12
CA TYR A 79 -18.22 -17.64 1.62
C TYR A 79 -17.87 -19.03 2.17
N ASP A 80 -16.97 -19.76 1.53
CA ASP A 80 -16.71 -21.15 1.87
C ASP A 80 -15.38 -21.34 2.61
N TYR A 81 -15.46 -21.66 3.91
CA TYR A 81 -14.28 -21.94 4.72
C TYR A 81 -13.43 -23.11 4.19
N LYS A 82 -14.01 -24.06 3.43
CA LYS A 82 -13.27 -25.17 2.82
C LYS A 82 -12.25 -24.68 1.80
N LEU A 83 -12.56 -23.60 1.08
CA LEU A 83 -11.60 -22.96 0.17
C LEU A 83 -10.43 -22.32 0.94
N ALA A 84 -10.68 -21.81 2.15
CA ALA A 84 -9.62 -21.31 3.02
C ALA A 84 -8.69 -22.45 3.48
N VAL A 85 -9.26 -23.59 3.87
CA VAL A 85 -8.51 -24.81 4.22
C VAL A 85 -7.68 -25.29 3.03
N ALA A 86 -8.30 -25.46 1.86
CA ALA A 86 -7.59 -25.87 0.64
C ALA A 86 -6.48 -24.88 0.24
N SER A 87 -6.70 -23.58 0.44
CA SER A 87 -5.66 -22.56 0.23
C SER A 87 -4.48 -22.74 1.18
N ALA A 88 -4.74 -23.05 2.44
CA ALA A 88 -3.70 -23.33 3.44
C ALA A 88 -2.89 -24.58 3.10
N GLU A 89 -3.55 -25.63 2.61
CA GLU A 89 -2.92 -26.88 2.15
C GLU A 89 -2.03 -26.68 0.90
N ASN A 90 -2.37 -25.69 0.07
CA ASN A 90 -1.60 -25.34 -1.13
C ASN A 90 -0.52 -24.26 -0.87
N GLY A 91 -0.27 -23.89 0.40
CA GLY A 91 0.89 -23.08 0.79
C GLY A 91 0.69 -21.57 0.74
N ILE A 92 -0.54 -21.08 0.89
CA ILE A 92 -0.82 -19.64 1.01
C ILE A 92 -0.16 -19.04 2.25
N ASP A 93 0.28 -17.78 2.19
CA ASP A 93 0.94 -17.10 3.31
C ASP A 93 -0.03 -16.40 4.28
N LYS A 94 -1.25 -16.08 3.84
CA LYS A 94 -2.29 -15.48 4.65
C LYS A 94 -3.67 -15.77 4.06
N VAL A 95 -4.66 -15.93 4.92
CA VAL A 95 -6.07 -16.03 4.53
C VAL A 95 -6.83 -14.77 4.94
N ARG A 96 -7.67 -14.24 4.06
CA ARG A 96 -8.64 -13.20 4.40
C ARG A 96 -10.05 -13.79 4.38
N ILE A 97 -10.77 -13.59 5.46
CA ILE A 97 -12.18 -13.94 5.56
C ILE A 97 -13.06 -12.70 5.76
N ASN A 98 -14.33 -12.84 5.35
CA ASN A 98 -15.35 -11.86 5.67
C ASN A 98 -16.26 -12.45 6.77
N PRO A 99 -16.27 -11.84 7.98
CA PRO A 99 -17.05 -12.35 9.10
C PRO A 99 -18.53 -12.56 8.80
N GLY A 100 -19.14 -11.63 8.10
CA GLY A 100 -20.58 -11.70 7.79
C GLY A 100 -20.97 -12.81 6.82
N ASN A 101 -20.00 -13.49 6.19
CA ASN A 101 -20.25 -14.44 5.10
C ASN A 101 -19.66 -15.83 5.31
N ILE A 102 -18.62 -16.01 6.15
CA ILE A 102 -17.81 -17.23 6.21
C ILE A 102 -18.53 -18.41 6.89
N GLY A 103 -19.61 -18.14 7.64
CA GLY A 103 -20.42 -19.15 8.30
C GLY A 103 -20.41 -19.09 9.81
N ASP A 104 -20.77 -20.21 10.47
CA ASP A 104 -20.91 -20.30 11.91
C ASP A 104 -19.56 -20.44 12.66
N GLU A 105 -19.62 -20.28 13.98
CA GLU A 105 -18.45 -20.35 14.88
C GLU A 105 -17.67 -21.66 14.76
N ARG A 106 -18.33 -22.81 14.53
CA ARG A 106 -17.65 -24.11 14.40
C ARG A 106 -16.73 -24.15 13.19
N LYS A 107 -17.17 -23.56 12.07
CA LYS A 107 -16.37 -23.46 10.83
C LYS A 107 -15.17 -22.56 11.01
N VAL A 108 -15.34 -21.42 11.72
CA VAL A 108 -14.25 -20.49 12.03
C VAL A 108 -13.23 -21.15 12.94
N ARG A 109 -13.66 -21.89 13.98
CA ARG A 109 -12.76 -22.64 14.87
C ARG A 109 -11.96 -23.70 14.12
N TYR A 110 -12.63 -24.53 13.30
CA TYR A 110 -11.94 -25.53 12.49
C TYR A 110 -10.89 -24.89 11.56
N LEU A 111 -11.24 -23.78 10.91
CA LEU A 111 -10.29 -23.05 10.08
C LEU A 111 -9.10 -22.52 10.91
N ALA A 112 -9.37 -21.99 12.11
CA ALA A 112 -8.32 -21.50 13.02
C ALA A 112 -7.33 -22.62 13.41
N ASP A 113 -7.81 -23.82 13.70
CA ASP A 113 -6.97 -24.98 14.02
C ASP A 113 -6.04 -25.33 12.84
N VAL A 114 -6.59 -25.42 11.61
CA VAL A 114 -5.81 -25.68 10.40
C VAL A 114 -4.75 -24.62 10.12
N LEU A 115 -5.09 -23.34 10.29
CA LEU A 115 -4.17 -22.23 10.06
C LEU A 115 -3.08 -22.15 11.13
N LYS A 116 -3.43 -22.46 12.40
CA LYS A 116 -2.50 -22.49 13.53
C LYS A 116 -1.40 -23.55 13.33
N GLU A 117 -1.78 -24.78 12.93
CA GLU A 117 -0.82 -25.84 12.63
C GLU A 117 0.21 -25.46 11.55
N ARG A 118 -0.18 -24.58 10.62
CA ARG A 118 0.64 -24.14 9.48
C ARG A 118 1.29 -22.77 9.68
N ASN A 119 1.07 -22.12 10.83
CA ASN A 119 1.54 -20.75 11.12
C ASN A 119 1.08 -19.73 10.06
N ILE A 120 -0.16 -19.86 9.57
CA ILE A 120 -0.75 -18.98 8.58
C ILE A 120 -1.66 -17.98 9.27
N PRO A 121 -1.38 -16.66 9.22
CA PRO A 121 -2.21 -15.64 9.85
C PRO A 121 -3.52 -15.43 9.09
N ILE A 122 -4.52 -14.95 9.84
CA ILE A 122 -5.84 -14.63 9.31
C ILE A 122 -6.07 -13.11 9.29
N ARG A 123 -6.70 -12.60 8.23
CA ARG A 123 -7.24 -11.25 8.25
C ARG A 123 -8.76 -11.28 8.35
N ILE A 124 -9.29 -10.71 9.41
CA ILE A 124 -10.70 -10.37 9.56
C ILE A 124 -10.98 -9.10 8.74
N GLY A 125 -11.76 -9.23 7.67
CA GLY A 125 -12.07 -8.12 6.78
C GLY A 125 -13.53 -7.70 6.84
N VAL A 126 -13.87 -6.76 7.70
CA VAL A 126 -15.23 -6.22 7.85
C VAL A 126 -15.45 -5.06 6.90
N ASN A 127 -16.58 -5.07 6.20
CA ASN A 127 -17.02 -3.99 5.32
C ASN A 127 -18.47 -3.59 5.67
N THR A 128 -18.79 -2.31 5.58
CA THR A 128 -20.16 -1.82 5.86
C THR A 128 -21.23 -2.51 4.99
N GLY A 129 -20.90 -2.88 3.76
CA GLY A 129 -21.83 -3.54 2.84
C GLY A 129 -22.15 -5.01 3.19
N SER A 130 -21.42 -5.64 4.11
CA SER A 130 -21.57 -7.06 4.49
C SER A 130 -21.63 -7.29 6.00
N LEU A 131 -22.14 -6.29 6.74
CA LEU A 131 -22.38 -6.41 8.17
C LEU A 131 -23.50 -7.40 8.49
N GLU A 132 -23.39 -8.06 9.64
CA GLU A 132 -24.43 -8.90 10.22
C GLU A 132 -25.72 -8.10 10.42
N LYS A 133 -26.87 -8.79 10.26
CA LYS A 133 -28.19 -8.12 10.24
C LYS A 133 -28.52 -7.37 11.53
N ASP A 134 -28.11 -7.90 12.66
CA ASP A 134 -28.34 -7.34 13.99
C ASP A 134 -27.48 -6.10 14.29
N LEU A 135 -26.38 -5.91 13.56
CA LEU A 135 -25.50 -4.74 13.69
C LEU A 135 -25.92 -3.55 12.84
N LYS A 136 -26.83 -3.75 11.88
CA LYS A 136 -27.23 -2.69 10.92
C LYS A 136 -27.92 -1.47 11.57
N ASN A 137 -28.44 -1.63 12.78
CA ASN A 137 -29.09 -0.54 13.53
C ASN A 137 -28.12 0.29 14.38
N LEU A 138 -26.85 -0.12 14.47
CA LEU A 138 -25.81 0.62 15.17
C LEU A 138 -25.26 1.75 14.28
N ASN A 139 -24.57 2.71 14.92
CA ASN A 139 -23.73 3.63 14.17
C ASN A 139 -22.76 2.82 13.29
N PRO A 140 -22.56 3.14 12.00
CA PRO A 140 -21.75 2.33 11.08
C PRO A 140 -20.32 2.06 11.58
N ALA A 141 -19.68 3.02 12.25
CA ALA A 141 -18.35 2.82 12.81
C ALA A 141 -18.36 1.82 13.97
N ASP A 142 -19.40 1.87 14.83
CA ASP A 142 -19.56 0.94 15.94
C ASP A 142 -19.89 -0.47 15.45
N ALA A 143 -20.73 -0.57 14.43
CA ALA A 143 -21.07 -1.84 13.79
C ALA A 143 -19.83 -2.55 13.22
N LEU A 144 -18.93 -1.81 12.57
CA LEU A 144 -17.67 -2.35 12.05
C LEU A 144 -16.79 -2.90 13.19
N VAL A 145 -16.64 -2.16 14.28
CA VAL A 145 -15.83 -2.56 15.44
C VAL A 145 -16.45 -3.78 16.12
N GLU A 146 -17.75 -3.77 16.36
CA GLU A 146 -18.45 -4.87 17.02
C GLU A 146 -18.39 -6.17 16.21
N SER A 147 -18.57 -6.09 14.89
CA SER A 147 -18.40 -7.25 14.01
C SER A 147 -16.98 -7.84 14.10
N ALA A 148 -15.95 -6.99 14.04
CA ALA A 148 -14.56 -7.46 14.20
C ALA A 148 -14.33 -8.10 15.57
N LYS A 149 -14.84 -7.48 16.65
CA LYS A 149 -14.71 -7.95 18.02
C LYS A 149 -15.30 -9.34 18.24
N ARG A 150 -16.47 -9.61 17.67
CA ARG A 150 -17.10 -10.94 17.73
C ARG A 150 -16.19 -12.02 17.12
N HIS A 151 -15.62 -11.75 15.95
CA HIS A 151 -14.75 -12.71 15.28
C HIS A 151 -13.37 -12.86 15.94
N ILE A 152 -12.81 -11.77 16.45
CA ILE A 152 -11.59 -11.83 17.28
C ILE A 152 -11.83 -12.77 18.47
N LYS A 153 -12.95 -12.60 19.19
CA LYS A 153 -13.27 -13.43 20.34
C LYS A 153 -13.41 -14.91 19.98
N ILE A 154 -14.00 -15.25 18.84
CA ILE A 154 -14.09 -16.64 18.38
C ILE A 154 -12.69 -17.22 18.15
N LEU A 155 -11.79 -16.48 17.49
CA LEU A 155 -10.42 -16.91 17.21
C LEU A 155 -9.58 -17.01 18.48
N GLU A 156 -9.68 -16.03 19.41
CA GLU A 156 -9.00 -16.06 20.72
C GLU A 156 -9.46 -17.26 21.57
N ASN A 157 -10.75 -17.55 21.57
CA ASN A 157 -11.31 -18.73 22.25
C ASN A 157 -10.80 -20.06 21.65
N ALA A 158 -10.39 -20.06 20.38
CA ALA A 158 -9.70 -21.19 19.73
C ALA A 158 -8.17 -21.16 19.97
N GLY A 159 -7.65 -20.21 20.74
CA GLY A 159 -6.22 -20.02 20.98
C GLY A 159 -5.44 -19.56 19.75
N PHE A 160 -6.11 -18.83 18.83
CA PHE A 160 -5.52 -18.27 17.62
C PHE A 160 -5.36 -16.76 17.76
N PHE A 161 -4.12 -16.25 17.61
CA PHE A 161 -3.77 -14.86 17.88
C PHE A 161 -3.07 -14.16 16.71
N ASP A 162 -2.73 -14.87 15.63
CA ASP A 162 -2.12 -14.28 14.43
C ASP A 162 -3.18 -13.60 13.55
N ILE A 163 -3.78 -12.55 14.11
CA ILE A 163 -4.95 -11.85 13.55
C ILE A 163 -4.54 -10.47 13.04
N ILE A 164 -4.97 -10.14 11.83
CA ILE A 164 -4.92 -8.80 11.25
C ILE A 164 -6.36 -8.34 11.04
N VAL A 165 -6.66 -7.07 11.24
CA VAL A 165 -8.03 -6.56 11.12
C VAL A 165 -8.13 -5.48 10.06
N SER A 166 -9.21 -5.46 9.32
CA SER A 166 -9.57 -4.34 8.45
C SER A 166 -11.03 -3.95 8.61
N LEU A 167 -11.28 -2.67 8.86
CA LEU A 167 -12.59 -2.06 9.02
C LEU A 167 -12.78 -1.05 7.89
N LYS A 168 -13.58 -1.39 6.90
CA LYS A 168 -13.69 -0.61 5.67
C LYS A 168 -15.10 -0.14 5.38
N SER A 169 -15.17 1.11 4.94
CA SER A 169 -16.38 1.73 4.42
C SER A 169 -16.07 2.51 3.14
N SER A 170 -17.05 2.76 2.33
CA SER A 170 -17.01 3.75 1.26
C SER A 170 -17.09 5.19 1.80
N ASP A 171 -17.58 5.38 3.02
CA ASP A 171 -17.54 6.65 3.73
C ASP A 171 -16.22 6.78 4.53
N VAL A 172 -15.45 7.81 4.21
CA VAL A 172 -14.15 8.11 4.82
C VAL A 172 -14.26 8.35 6.33
N ARG A 173 -15.28 9.10 6.76
CA ARG A 173 -15.48 9.44 8.19
C ARG A 173 -15.76 8.18 9.01
N THR A 174 -16.59 7.31 8.50
CA THR A 174 -16.89 6.01 9.12
C THR A 174 -15.64 5.14 9.23
N SER A 175 -14.84 5.02 8.16
CA SER A 175 -13.60 4.25 8.16
C SER A 175 -12.60 4.77 9.19
N VAL A 176 -12.39 6.08 9.24
CA VAL A 176 -11.47 6.73 10.19
C VAL A 176 -11.95 6.55 11.63
N ALA A 177 -13.24 6.79 11.88
CA ALA A 177 -13.82 6.64 13.22
C ALA A 177 -13.73 5.20 13.73
N ALA A 178 -14.04 4.21 12.87
CA ALA A 178 -13.95 2.79 13.22
C ALA A 178 -12.51 2.37 13.54
N ALA A 179 -11.54 2.77 12.71
CA ALA A 179 -10.14 2.45 12.92
C ALA A 179 -9.58 3.07 14.21
N ARG A 180 -9.87 4.34 14.48
CA ARG A 180 -9.49 5.01 15.73
C ARG A 180 -10.12 4.36 16.97
N LYS A 181 -11.37 3.90 16.88
CA LYS A 181 -12.06 3.21 17.96
C LYS A 181 -11.41 1.85 18.22
N PHE A 182 -11.20 1.07 17.17
CA PHE A 182 -10.58 -0.24 17.26
C PHE A 182 -9.16 -0.18 17.84
N SER A 183 -8.32 0.77 17.41
CA SER A 183 -6.94 0.90 17.87
C SER A 183 -6.80 1.28 19.36
N LYS A 184 -7.87 1.78 20.00
CA LYS A 184 -7.90 2.05 21.46
C LYS A 184 -8.23 0.82 22.27
N GLU A 185 -8.92 -0.16 21.68
CA GLU A 185 -9.40 -1.36 22.38
C GLU A 185 -8.50 -2.58 22.14
N PHE A 186 -7.82 -2.62 20.97
CA PHE A 186 -7.07 -3.78 20.52
C PHE A 186 -5.66 -3.43 20.03
N ASP A 187 -4.74 -4.36 20.21
CA ASP A 187 -3.37 -4.30 19.75
C ASP A 187 -3.11 -5.11 18.44
N TYR A 188 -4.16 -5.60 17.80
CA TYR A 188 -4.03 -6.28 16.50
C TYR A 188 -3.65 -5.34 15.38
N PRO A 189 -2.71 -5.73 14.46
CA PRO A 189 -2.35 -4.91 13.33
C PRO A 189 -3.53 -4.62 12.43
N MET A 190 -3.55 -3.39 11.88
CA MET A 190 -4.63 -2.95 11.00
C MET A 190 -4.21 -2.86 9.54
N HIS A 191 -5.07 -3.40 8.67
CA HIS A 191 -5.00 -3.22 7.22
C HIS A 191 -5.96 -2.10 6.81
N LEU A 192 -5.42 -0.95 6.44
CA LEU A 192 -6.19 0.22 6.04
C LEU A 192 -6.53 0.24 4.55
N GLY A 193 -7.61 0.90 4.20
CA GLY A 193 -8.04 1.16 2.83
C GLY A 193 -9.49 1.64 2.80
N VAL A 194 -9.84 2.42 1.79
CA VAL A 194 -11.21 2.83 1.52
C VAL A 194 -11.78 1.96 0.42
N THR A 195 -13.00 1.44 0.57
CA THR A 195 -13.68 0.66 -0.46
C THR A 195 -14.46 1.57 -1.40
N GLU A 196 -14.68 1.13 -2.65
CA GLU A 196 -15.51 1.86 -3.61
C GLU A 196 -15.04 3.32 -3.78
N ALA A 197 -13.70 3.47 -3.90
CA ALA A 197 -13.12 4.81 -3.95
C ALA A 197 -13.33 5.51 -5.30
N GLY A 198 -13.55 4.75 -6.37
CA GLY A 198 -13.81 5.28 -7.70
C GLY A 198 -12.62 5.15 -8.65
N THR A 199 -12.68 5.88 -9.76
CA THR A 199 -11.64 5.96 -10.77
C THR A 199 -10.36 6.59 -10.22
N PHE A 200 -9.27 6.55 -10.98
CA PHE A 200 -7.92 6.91 -10.54
C PHE A 200 -7.87 8.23 -9.75
N GLU A 201 -8.25 9.35 -10.33
CA GLU A 201 -8.15 10.67 -9.68
C GLU A 201 -8.98 10.77 -8.39
N ARG A 202 -10.26 10.41 -8.48
CA ARG A 202 -11.17 10.42 -7.32
C ARG A 202 -10.75 9.43 -6.27
N GLY A 203 -10.32 8.26 -6.70
CA GLY A 203 -9.90 7.18 -5.81
C GLY A 203 -8.64 7.53 -5.02
N ILE A 204 -7.64 8.18 -5.64
CA ILE A 204 -6.45 8.67 -4.94
C ILE A 204 -6.84 9.68 -3.85
N ILE A 205 -7.64 10.70 -4.20
CA ILE A 205 -8.07 11.74 -3.24
C ILE A 205 -8.81 11.08 -2.06
N LYS A 206 -9.75 10.18 -2.35
CA LYS A 206 -10.56 9.53 -1.32
C LYS A 206 -9.75 8.61 -0.41
N ASN A 207 -8.84 7.81 -0.97
CA ASN A 207 -7.93 6.99 -0.18
C ASN A 207 -6.98 7.85 0.65
N THR A 208 -6.37 8.89 0.07
CA THR A 208 -5.49 9.82 0.79
C THR A 208 -6.21 10.44 1.99
N ALA A 209 -7.44 10.96 1.79
CA ALA A 209 -8.25 11.52 2.86
C ALA A 209 -8.60 10.51 3.97
N GLY A 210 -8.77 9.23 3.62
CA GLY A 210 -9.10 8.18 4.58
C GLY A 210 -7.89 7.58 5.32
N LEU A 211 -6.75 7.49 4.66
CA LEU A 211 -5.57 6.82 5.21
C LEU A 211 -4.64 7.78 5.95
N SER A 212 -4.39 8.98 5.39
CA SER A 212 -3.43 9.94 5.98
C SER A 212 -3.69 10.27 7.45
N PRO A 213 -4.92 10.60 7.88
CA PRO A 213 -5.15 10.93 9.29
C PRO A 213 -4.86 9.76 10.24
N LEU A 214 -5.10 8.51 9.78
CA LEU A 214 -4.81 7.32 10.57
C LEU A 214 -3.31 7.04 10.63
N LEU A 215 -2.61 7.12 9.50
CA LEU A 215 -1.18 6.89 9.41
C LEU A 215 -0.39 7.92 10.21
N LEU A 216 -0.82 9.19 10.23
CA LEU A 216 -0.23 10.26 11.06
C LEU A 216 -0.51 10.04 12.56
N ASP A 217 -1.62 9.42 12.91
CA ASP A 217 -1.93 9.00 14.29
C ASP A 217 -1.14 7.73 14.70
N GLY A 218 -0.31 7.16 13.81
CA GLY A 218 0.38 5.88 14.04
C GLY A 218 -0.52 4.65 13.96
N ILE A 219 -1.69 4.78 13.34
CA ILE A 219 -2.67 3.69 13.14
C ILE A 219 -2.55 3.16 11.72
N GLY A 220 -2.27 1.86 11.59
CA GLY A 220 -2.17 1.16 10.31
C GLY A 220 -0.79 0.57 10.07
N ASP A 221 -0.79 -0.71 9.77
CA ASP A 221 0.44 -1.52 9.62
C ASP A 221 0.60 -2.05 8.19
N THR A 222 -0.48 -2.03 7.43
CA THR A 222 -0.50 -2.39 6.00
C THR A 222 -1.63 -1.62 5.31
N ILE A 223 -1.42 -1.23 4.06
CA ILE A 223 -2.38 -0.43 3.31
C ILE A 223 -2.74 -1.06 1.96
N ARG A 224 -3.95 -0.75 1.46
CA ARG A 224 -4.30 -0.92 0.04
C ARG A 224 -5.06 0.29 -0.45
N ILE A 225 -4.54 0.95 -1.46
CA ILE A 225 -5.29 1.89 -2.28
C ILE A 225 -6.22 1.09 -3.19
N SER A 226 -7.51 1.38 -3.19
CA SER A 226 -8.48 0.69 -4.06
C SER A 226 -8.91 1.63 -5.17
N LEU A 227 -8.68 1.24 -6.42
CA LEU A 227 -8.97 2.04 -7.60
C LEU A 227 -9.74 1.21 -8.65
N THR A 228 -10.59 1.87 -9.43
CA THR A 228 -11.10 1.35 -10.69
C THR A 228 -10.06 1.68 -11.79
N ALA A 229 -8.91 0.99 -11.74
CA ALA A 229 -7.75 1.17 -12.61
C ALA A 229 -6.91 -0.11 -12.64
N ASP A 230 -5.76 -0.09 -13.32
CA ASP A 230 -4.77 -1.16 -13.25
C ASP A 230 -4.27 -1.32 -11.80
N PRO A 231 -4.19 -2.55 -11.26
CA PRO A 231 -3.68 -2.78 -9.91
C PRO A 231 -2.25 -2.29 -9.64
N VAL A 232 -1.43 -2.10 -10.67
CA VAL A 232 -0.10 -1.50 -10.57
C VAL A 232 -0.21 -0.04 -10.09
N GLU A 233 -1.20 0.69 -10.57
CA GLU A 233 -1.46 2.08 -10.14
C GLU A 233 -1.84 2.17 -8.65
N GLU A 234 -2.50 1.15 -8.10
CA GLU A 234 -2.79 1.07 -6.66
C GLU A 234 -1.49 1.01 -5.83
N VAL A 235 -0.50 0.26 -6.32
CA VAL A 235 0.81 0.11 -5.65
C VAL A 235 1.58 1.42 -5.69
N ILE A 236 1.68 2.03 -6.88
CA ILE A 236 2.37 3.30 -7.08
C ILE A 236 1.76 4.38 -6.18
N ALA A 237 0.43 4.54 -6.20
CA ALA A 237 -0.27 5.50 -5.35
C ALA A 237 -0.08 5.23 -3.85
N GLY A 238 -0.05 3.97 -3.44
CA GLY A 238 0.21 3.59 -2.04
C GLY A 238 1.61 3.95 -1.59
N ARG A 239 2.62 3.72 -2.42
CA ARG A 239 4.01 4.09 -2.15
C ARG A 239 4.19 5.61 -2.10
N MET A 240 3.57 6.34 -3.05
CA MET A 240 3.57 7.81 -3.07
C MET A 240 2.91 8.39 -1.81
N LEU A 241 1.79 7.82 -1.36
CA LEU A 241 1.14 8.23 -0.11
C LEU A 241 2.06 8.05 1.09
N LEU A 242 2.69 6.88 1.24
CA LEU A 242 3.63 6.63 2.34
C LEU A 242 4.83 7.57 2.28
N LYS A 243 5.34 7.87 1.09
CA LYS A 243 6.43 8.82 0.90
C LYS A 243 6.03 10.24 1.32
N SER A 244 4.86 10.70 0.88
CA SER A 244 4.36 12.03 1.22
C SER A 244 4.15 12.24 2.73
N LEU A 245 3.97 11.14 3.49
CA LEU A 245 3.88 11.15 4.94
C LEU A 245 5.21 10.87 5.66
N GLY A 246 6.31 10.67 4.92
CA GLY A 246 7.62 10.31 5.49
C GLY A 246 7.69 8.90 6.08
N LEU A 247 6.83 7.99 5.62
CA LEU A 247 6.68 6.62 6.15
C LEU A 247 7.37 5.55 5.30
N ASN A 248 8.07 5.94 4.25
CA ASN A 248 8.98 5.08 3.49
C ASN A 248 10.21 5.87 2.99
N ASP A 249 11.17 5.14 2.43
CA ASP A 249 12.45 5.66 1.96
C ASP A 249 12.51 5.88 0.43
N ASP A 250 11.37 5.89 -0.27
CA ASP A 250 11.35 6.14 -1.71
C ASP A 250 11.93 7.51 -2.07
N SER A 251 12.46 7.64 -3.29
CA SER A 251 12.92 8.93 -3.80
C SER A 251 11.74 9.87 -4.09
N GLU A 252 12.01 11.18 -4.14
CA GLU A 252 10.99 12.21 -4.22
C GLU A 252 11.44 13.35 -5.14
N VAL A 253 10.51 13.87 -5.96
CA VAL A 253 10.70 15.11 -6.69
C VAL A 253 10.00 16.24 -5.95
N ILE A 254 10.72 17.30 -5.65
CA ILE A 254 10.20 18.54 -5.09
C ILE A 254 10.07 19.55 -6.26
N ALA A 255 8.85 19.79 -6.71
CA ALA A 255 8.60 20.72 -7.80
C ALA A 255 7.72 21.89 -7.34
N CYS A 256 8.05 23.10 -7.75
CA CYS A 256 7.18 24.25 -7.49
C CYS A 256 5.97 24.25 -8.46
N PRO A 257 4.85 24.88 -8.07
CA PRO A 257 3.73 25.05 -8.99
C PRO A 257 4.13 25.98 -10.17
N THR A 258 3.55 25.74 -11.33
CA THR A 258 3.71 26.63 -12.49
C THR A 258 3.14 28.02 -12.18
N CYS A 259 3.90 29.08 -12.47
CA CYS A 259 3.47 30.45 -12.29
C CYS A 259 4.07 31.34 -13.40
N ALA A 260 3.75 32.64 -13.40
CA ALA A 260 4.24 33.60 -14.39
C ALA A 260 5.78 33.79 -14.38
N ARG A 261 6.48 33.28 -13.37
CA ARG A 261 7.96 33.34 -13.28
C ARG A 261 8.65 32.08 -13.83
N THR A 262 7.89 31.09 -14.29
CA THR A 262 8.45 29.85 -14.83
C THR A 262 9.17 30.11 -16.14
N GLU A 263 10.46 29.78 -16.23
CA GLU A 263 11.37 30.08 -17.38
C GLU A 263 11.77 28.78 -18.10
N ILE A 264 11.40 27.60 -17.63
CA ILE A 264 11.75 26.30 -18.22
C ILE A 264 10.50 25.42 -18.38
N PRO A 265 10.50 24.38 -19.20
CA PRO A 265 9.36 23.46 -19.35
C PRO A 265 9.21 22.58 -18.10
N LEU A 266 8.82 23.23 -16.98
CA LEU A 266 8.80 22.65 -15.63
C LEU A 266 7.98 21.37 -15.54
N PHE A 267 6.76 21.34 -16.09
CA PHE A 267 5.88 20.18 -16.03
C PHE A 267 6.50 18.94 -16.70
N GLU A 268 7.04 19.12 -17.90
CA GLU A 268 7.68 18.01 -18.64
C GLU A 268 8.92 17.51 -17.91
N LEU A 269 9.73 18.42 -17.40
CA LEU A 269 10.96 18.09 -16.71
C LEU A 269 10.69 17.35 -15.40
N ALA A 270 9.79 17.87 -14.56
CA ALA A 270 9.40 17.21 -13.32
C ALA A 270 8.85 15.80 -13.56
N THR A 271 7.95 15.65 -14.54
CA THR A 271 7.40 14.34 -14.93
C THR A 271 8.47 13.35 -15.39
N LYS A 272 9.46 13.81 -16.16
CA LYS A 272 10.59 12.98 -16.60
C LYS A 272 11.45 12.55 -15.40
N VAL A 273 11.77 13.48 -14.50
CA VAL A 273 12.57 13.21 -13.30
C VAL A 273 11.85 12.22 -12.38
N GLU A 274 10.55 12.36 -12.17
CA GLU A 274 9.74 11.40 -11.40
C GLU A 274 9.87 9.97 -11.95
N LYS A 275 9.75 9.81 -13.29
CA LYS A 275 9.93 8.52 -13.96
C LYS A 275 11.34 7.94 -13.77
N MET A 276 12.37 8.79 -13.80
CA MET A 276 13.77 8.36 -13.59
C MET A 276 14.04 7.92 -12.16
N LEU A 277 13.32 8.49 -11.19
CA LEU A 277 13.41 8.14 -9.77
C LEU A 277 12.57 6.93 -9.38
N ALA A 278 11.71 6.41 -10.26
CA ALA A 278 10.91 5.24 -9.98
C ALA A 278 11.79 4.05 -9.54
N GLY A 279 11.45 3.46 -8.39
CA GLY A 279 12.21 2.34 -7.80
C GLY A 279 13.53 2.73 -7.13
N THR A 280 13.92 4.01 -7.09
CA THR A 280 15.09 4.47 -6.34
C THR A 280 14.71 4.85 -4.91
N LYS A 281 15.70 4.87 -4.02
CA LYS A 281 15.50 5.13 -2.60
C LYS A 281 16.38 6.29 -2.10
N GLY A 282 15.83 7.04 -1.15
CA GLY A 282 16.54 8.04 -0.36
C GLY A 282 16.93 9.33 -1.08
N LEU A 283 16.65 9.47 -2.38
CA LEU A 283 17.05 10.64 -3.16
C LEU A 283 15.92 11.66 -3.25
N LYS A 284 16.22 12.93 -2.94
CA LYS A 284 15.32 14.06 -3.12
C LYS A 284 15.88 15.00 -4.20
N VAL A 285 15.14 15.17 -5.29
CA VAL A 285 15.53 16.03 -6.41
C VAL A 285 14.58 17.21 -6.53
N ALA A 286 15.10 18.42 -6.53
CA ALA A 286 14.29 19.62 -6.73
C ALA A 286 14.25 20.04 -8.20
N VAL A 287 13.06 20.33 -8.72
CA VAL A 287 12.83 20.86 -10.06
C VAL A 287 12.03 22.16 -9.92
N MET A 288 12.73 23.30 -10.08
CA MET A 288 12.18 24.62 -9.80
C MET A 288 12.10 25.47 -11.07
N GLY A 289 10.95 26.05 -11.33
CA GLY A 289 10.66 26.81 -12.57
C GLY A 289 11.40 28.12 -12.71
N CYS A 290 11.89 28.72 -11.61
CA CYS A 290 12.65 29.97 -11.65
C CYS A 290 13.70 30.04 -10.52
N VAL A 291 14.74 30.86 -10.71
CA VAL A 291 15.82 31.07 -9.75
C VAL A 291 15.41 31.94 -8.56
N VAL A 292 14.30 32.69 -8.63
CA VAL A 292 13.92 33.69 -7.62
C VAL A 292 13.76 33.06 -6.23
N ASN A 293 12.96 31.99 -6.14
CA ASN A 293 12.75 31.26 -4.88
C ASN A 293 13.24 29.81 -4.97
N GLY A 294 13.57 29.35 -6.18
CA GLY A 294 13.75 27.92 -6.45
C GLY A 294 14.86 27.26 -5.64
N VAL A 295 15.98 27.96 -5.43
CA VAL A 295 17.08 27.42 -4.61
C VAL A 295 16.67 27.29 -3.14
N GLY A 296 15.98 28.30 -2.58
CA GLY A 296 15.50 28.30 -1.19
C GLY A 296 14.39 27.28 -0.97
N GLU A 297 13.40 27.20 -1.87
CA GLU A 297 12.32 26.20 -1.76
C GLU A 297 12.82 24.75 -1.96
N GLY A 298 13.91 24.58 -2.72
CA GLY A 298 14.57 23.30 -2.96
C GLY A 298 15.71 22.95 -2.00
N GLU A 299 15.97 23.73 -0.95
CA GLU A 299 17.15 23.56 -0.06
C GLU A 299 17.23 22.19 0.64
N LYS A 300 16.08 21.57 0.88
CA LYS A 300 15.98 20.22 1.49
C LYS A 300 16.22 19.07 0.52
N ALA A 301 16.38 19.37 -0.78
CA ALA A 301 16.75 18.37 -1.77
C ALA A 301 18.25 18.07 -1.71
N ASP A 302 18.63 16.86 -2.10
CA ASP A 302 20.04 16.48 -2.23
C ASP A 302 20.72 17.31 -3.32
N PHE A 303 20.02 17.47 -4.44
CA PHE A 303 20.35 18.42 -5.48
C PHE A 303 19.09 18.87 -6.24
N GLY A 304 19.24 19.91 -7.03
CA GLY A 304 18.12 20.41 -7.84
C GLY A 304 18.55 21.38 -8.92
N ILE A 305 17.55 21.77 -9.70
CA ILE A 305 17.67 22.80 -10.73
C ILE A 305 16.68 23.92 -10.48
N ALA A 306 17.09 25.15 -10.76
CA ALA A 306 16.20 26.31 -10.80
C ALA A 306 16.37 27.04 -12.14
N GLY A 307 15.25 27.20 -12.86
CA GLY A 307 15.19 27.74 -14.22
C GLY A 307 15.53 29.23 -14.29
N GLY A 308 16.20 29.63 -15.36
CA GLY A 308 16.38 31.02 -15.79
C GLY A 308 16.07 31.17 -17.27
N LYS A 309 16.02 32.39 -17.78
CA LYS A 309 15.63 32.67 -19.19
C LYS A 309 16.46 31.91 -20.22
N GLU A 310 17.77 31.97 -20.12
CA GLU A 310 18.74 31.31 -21.04
C GLU A 310 19.55 30.25 -20.29
N LYS A 311 19.85 30.50 -19.01
CA LYS A 311 20.70 29.66 -18.19
C LYS A 311 19.98 29.30 -16.88
N SER A 312 20.09 28.07 -16.51
CA SER A 312 19.58 27.53 -15.22
C SER A 312 20.74 27.29 -14.26
N VAL A 313 20.42 27.21 -12.96
CA VAL A 313 21.40 26.90 -11.94
C VAL A 313 21.14 25.49 -11.38
N ILE A 314 22.23 24.75 -11.22
CA ILE A 314 22.23 23.50 -10.43
C ILE A 314 22.64 23.87 -9.02
N PHE A 315 21.99 23.29 -8.04
CA PHE A 315 22.32 23.45 -6.63
C PHE A 315 22.32 22.11 -5.89
N GLU A 316 23.15 22.00 -4.88
CA GLU A 316 23.21 20.88 -3.97
C GLU A 316 23.01 21.39 -2.53
N LYS A 317 22.01 20.83 -1.82
CA LYS A 317 21.67 21.24 -0.45
C LYS A 317 21.57 22.77 -0.27
N GLY A 318 20.84 23.41 -1.18
CA GLY A 318 20.59 24.85 -1.19
C GLY A 318 21.77 25.74 -1.64
N LYS A 319 22.90 25.17 -2.07
CA LYS A 319 24.06 25.93 -2.57
C LYS A 319 24.22 25.76 -4.08
N ILE A 320 24.27 26.88 -4.81
CA ILE A 320 24.51 26.85 -6.26
C ILE A 320 25.91 26.30 -6.51
N THR A 321 25.99 25.24 -7.34
CA THR A 321 27.25 24.55 -7.70
C THR A 321 27.64 24.81 -9.14
N LYS A 322 26.67 25.06 -10.03
CA LYS A 322 26.93 25.20 -11.47
C LYS A 322 25.84 26.06 -12.13
N THR A 323 26.21 26.79 -13.17
CA THR A 323 25.27 27.43 -14.12
C THR A 323 25.41 26.75 -15.46
N ILE A 324 24.28 26.38 -16.09
CA ILE A 324 24.23 25.64 -17.35
C ILE A 324 23.26 26.31 -18.33
N ASP A 325 23.44 26.08 -19.63
CA ASP A 325 22.46 26.45 -20.64
C ASP A 325 21.19 25.58 -20.52
N ASN A 326 20.02 26.15 -20.78
CA ASN A 326 18.75 25.44 -20.61
C ASN A 326 18.63 24.17 -21.48
N SER A 327 19.35 24.11 -22.60
CA SER A 327 19.43 22.90 -23.45
C SER A 327 20.09 21.70 -22.78
N LEU A 328 20.91 21.92 -21.76
CA LEU A 328 21.66 20.87 -21.04
C LEU A 328 20.99 20.38 -19.77
N ILE A 329 19.83 20.94 -19.41
CA ILE A 329 19.13 20.65 -18.14
C ILE A 329 18.92 19.14 -17.93
N PHE A 330 18.37 18.47 -18.93
CA PHE A 330 18.01 17.06 -18.82
C PHE A 330 19.24 16.16 -18.67
N ASP A 331 20.28 16.42 -19.45
CA ASP A 331 21.52 15.64 -19.42
C ASP A 331 22.23 15.80 -18.07
N GLU A 332 22.27 17.02 -17.53
CA GLU A 332 22.88 17.29 -16.23
C GLU A 332 22.14 16.61 -15.08
N ILE A 333 20.79 16.70 -15.05
CA ILE A 333 19.98 16.00 -14.04
C ILE A 333 20.18 14.48 -14.14
N ASN A 334 20.19 13.94 -15.36
CA ASN A 334 20.41 12.52 -15.59
C ASN A 334 21.78 12.07 -15.06
N ALA A 335 22.84 12.84 -15.34
CA ALA A 335 24.18 12.57 -14.84
C ALA A 335 24.25 12.60 -13.30
N LEU A 336 23.58 13.57 -12.66
CA LEU A 336 23.52 13.67 -11.20
C LEU A 336 22.76 12.48 -10.59
N ILE A 337 21.62 12.09 -11.14
CA ILE A 337 20.87 10.91 -10.69
C ILE A 337 21.73 9.64 -10.81
N ALA A 338 22.40 9.45 -11.95
CA ALA A 338 23.28 8.30 -12.19
C ALA A 338 24.45 8.26 -11.19
N LYS A 339 25.08 9.39 -10.94
CA LYS A 339 26.14 9.54 -9.93
C LYS A 339 25.66 9.14 -8.54
N TYR A 340 24.47 9.58 -8.16
CA TYR A 340 23.89 9.30 -6.84
C TYR A 340 23.50 7.82 -6.69
N LYS A 341 22.93 7.20 -7.72
CA LYS A 341 22.63 5.76 -7.74
C LYS A 341 23.91 4.93 -7.54
N ALA A 342 24.96 5.25 -8.28
CA ALA A 342 26.25 4.55 -8.17
C ALA A 342 26.93 4.71 -6.79
N GLN A 343 26.65 5.77 -6.06
CA GLN A 343 27.17 5.97 -4.69
C GLN A 343 26.40 5.13 -3.68
N ASN A 344 25.08 4.98 -3.84
CA ASN A 344 24.22 4.24 -2.91
C ASN A 344 24.24 2.71 -3.13
N GLU A 345 24.64 2.22 -4.30
CA GLU A 345 24.84 0.79 -4.56
C GLU A 345 26.13 0.24 -3.91
N LYS A 346 26.96 1.11 -3.34
CA LYS A 346 28.23 0.72 -2.67
C LYS A 346 28.12 0.64 -1.14
N ILE A 347 26.93 0.91 -0.60
CA ILE A 347 26.62 0.81 0.84
C ILE A 347 25.64 -0.34 1.06
#